data_0c9cb29c7ab815d0ed4eb7473fa2f4be
#
_entry.id   0c9cb29c7ab815d0ed4eb7473fa2f4be
#
_cell.length_a   1.000
_cell.length_b   1.000
_cell.length_c   1.000
_cell.angle_alpha   90.00
_cell.angle_beta   90.00
_cell.angle_gamma   90.00
#
_symmetry.space_group_name_H-M   'P 1'
#
loop_
_entity.id
_entity.type
_entity.pdbx_description
1 polymer ?
#
loop_
_entity_poly.entity_id
_entity_poly.type
_entity_poly.pdbx_seq_one_letter_code
_entity_poly.pdbx_strand_id
1 'polypeptide(L)' 'MNCVRLIDGVVEWCQSYEWPDWRITETLIGVLEFDPKDIEKAGYGYLIEEYFAEEEK' A
#
# COMPACT_ATOMS: atom_id res chain seq x y z
N MET A 1 3.08 17.94 -4.92
CA MET A 1 3.78 16.66 -4.65
C MET A 1 2.91 15.51 -5.15
N ASN A 2 3.51 14.56 -5.85
CA ASN A 2 2.76 13.45 -6.44
C ASN A 2 2.74 12.25 -5.48
N CYS A 3 1.58 12.00 -4.87
CA CYS A 3 1.43 10.88 -3.93
C CYS A 3 1.71 9.52 -4.57
N VAL A 4 1.42 9.39 -5.86
CA VAL A 4 1.69 8.14 -6.59
C VAL A 4 3.18 7.78 -6.55
N ARG A 5 4.04 8.77 -6.74
CA ARG A 5 5.49 8.54 -6.70
C ARG A 5 5.99 8.19 -5.30
N LEU A 6 5.41 8.83 -4.29
CA LEU A 6 5.76 8.53 -2.91
C LEU A 6 5.34 7.12 -2.54
N ILE A 7 4.13 6.73 -2.93
CA ILE A 7 3.61 5.39 -2.67
C ILE A 7 4.51 4.34 -3.33
N ASP A 8 4.86 4.55 -4.59
CA ASP A 8 5.71 3.64 -5.33
C ASP A 8 7.07 3.47 -4.63
N GLY A 9 7.68 4.57 -4.19
CA GLY A 9 8.94 4.54 -3.46
C GLY A 9 8.85 3.78 -2.14
N VAL A 10 7.76 3.99 -1.40
CA VAL A 10 7.55 3.29 -0.12
C VAL A 10 7.37 1.79 -0.36
N VAL A 11 6.58 1.42 -1.36
CA VAL A 11 6.35 0.01 -1.67
C VAL A 11 7.66 -0.67 -2.08
N GLU A 12 8.44 -0.04 -2.94
CA GLU A 12 9.74 -0.59 -3.35
C GLU A 12 10.67 -0.77 -2.15
N TRP A 13 10.68 0.20 -1.26
CA TRP A 13 11.51 0.15 -0.05
C TRP A 13 11.07 -1.02 0.84
N CYS A 14 9.76 -1.18 1.06
CA CYS A 14 9.24 -2.28 1.86
C CYS A 14 9.54 -3.64 1.23
N GLN A 15 9.42 -3.73 -0.09
CA GLN A 15 9.70 -4.98 -0.81
C GLN A 15 11.18 -5.36 -0.73
N SER A 16 12.07 -4.38 -0.67
CA SER A 16 13.50 -4.63 -0.52
C SER A 16 13.83 -5.26 0.83
N TYR A 17 12.96 -5.07 1.84
CA TYR A 17 13.08 -5.71 3.14
C TYR A 17 12.23 -6.97 3.26
N GLU A 18 11.64 -7.41 2.15
CA GLU A 18 10.81 -8.61 2.09
C GLU A 18 9.61 -8.60 3.04
N TRP A 19 9.03 -7.41 3.25
CA TRP A 19 7.83 -7.30 4.07
C TRP A 19 6.64 -7.95 3.35
N PRO A 20 5.75 -8.63 4.09
CA PRO A 20 4.53 -9.18 3.48
C PRO A 20 3.60 -8.06 3.01
N ASP A 21 2.77 -8.37 2.02
CA ASP A 21 1.86 -7.40 1.40
C ASP A 21 0.94 -6.72 2.42
N TRP A 22 0.40 -7.48 3.37
CA TRP A 22 -0.50 -6.90 4.37
C TRP A 22 0.20 -5.82 5.21
N ARG A 23 1.48 -6.02 5.49
CA ARG A 23 2.25 -5.07 6.28
C ARG A 23 2.53 -3.80 5.48
N ILE A 24 2.81 -3.95 4.19
CA ILE A 24 3.03 -2.81 3.30
C ILE A 24 1.76 -1.97 3.23
N THR A 25 0.62 -2.61 3.02
CA THR A 25 -0.67 -1.92 2.93
C THR A 25 -1.03 -1.24 4.26
N GLU A 26 -0.82 -1.92 5.37
CA GLU A 26 -1.06 -1.34 6.69
C GLU A 26 -0.22 -0.10 6.92
N THR A 27 1.03 -0.12 6.48
CA THR A 27 1.91 1.03 6.60
C THR A 27 1.42 2.20 5.74
N LEU A 28 1.02 1.91 4.50
CA LEU A 28 0.54 2.96 3.60
C LEU A 28 -0.75 3.62 4.11
N ILE A 29 -1.66 2.83 4.61
CA ILE A 29 -2.99 3.33 5.03
C ILE A 29 -2.99 3.75 6.49
N GLY A 30 -2.43 2.94 7.38
CA GLY A 30 -2.51 3.16 8.82
C GLY A 30 -1.48 4.12 9.36
N VAL A 31 -0.26 4.07 8.86
CA VAL A 31 0.84 4.89 9.37
C VAL A 31 1.01 6.17 8.56
N LEU A 32 1.08 6.04 7.23
CA LEU A 32 1.32 7.17 6.33
C LEU A 32 0.02 7.86 5.88
N GLU A 33 -1.10 7.22 6.12
CA GLU A 33 -2.44 7.75 5.83
C GLU A 33 -2.67 8.16 4.38
N PHE A 34 -2.13 7.38 3.44
CA PHE A 34 -2.41 7.59 2.03
C PHE A 34 -3.84 7.16 1.70
N ASP A 35 -4.45 7.85 0.75
CA ASP A 35 -5.78 7.49 0.28
C ASP A 35 -5.69 6.19 -0.53
N PRO A 36 -6.57 5.20 -0.25
CA PRO A 36 -6.59 3.96 -1.02
C PRO A 36 -6.70 4.17 -2.54
N LYS A 37 -7.38 5.23 -2.96
CA LYS A 37 -7.50 5.57 -4.37
C LYS A 37 -6.16 5.93 -4.99
N ASP A 38 -5.31 6.60 -4.24
CA ASP A 38 -3.97 6.94 -4.71
C ASP A 38 -3.09 5.72 -4.82
N ILE A 39 -3.23 4.79 -3.89
CA ILE A 39 -2.50 3.52 -3.92
C ILE A 39 -2.91 2.72 -5.16
N GLU A 40 -4.20 2.71 -5.48
CA GLU A 40 -4.71 2.05 -6.67
C GLU A 40 -4.15 2.69 -7.95
N LYS A 41 -4.12 4.03 -8.00
CA LYS A 41 -3.55 4.76 -9.12
C LYS A 41 -2.06 4.46 -9.34
N ALA A 42 -1.35 4.18 -8.27
CA ALA A 42 0.07 3.83 -8.35
C ALA A 42 0.31 2.42 -8.88
N GLY A 43 -0.76 1.64 -9.11
CA GLY A 43 -0.66 0.29 -9.62
C GLY A 43 -0.69 -0.78 -8.53
N TYR A 44 -1.02 -0.41 -7.31
CA TYR A 44 -1.02 -1.32 -6.17
C TYR A 44 -2.43 -1.62 -5.66
N GLY A 45 -3.41 -1.57 -6.54
CA GLY A 45 -4.80 -1.88 -6.17
C GLY A 45 -4.97 -3.30 -5.62
N TYR A 46 -4.12 -4.23 -6.08
CA TYR A 46 -4.16 -5.61 -5.58
C TYR A 46 -3.84 -5.68 -4.08
N LEU A 47 -3.02 -4.79 -3.57
CA LEU A 47 -2.71 -4.73 -2.13
C LEU A 47 -3.95 -4.31 -1.34
N ILE A 48 -4.69 -3.36 -1.87
CA ILE A 48 -5.91 -2.86 -1.24
C ILE A 48 -6.96 -3.97 -1.18
N GLU A 49 -7.17 -4.67 -2.29
CA GLU A 49 -8.14 -5.74 -2.36
C GLU A 49 -7.86 -6.85 -1.36
N GLU A 50 -6.61 -7.30 -1.29
CA GLU A 50 -6.23 -8.35 -0.35
C GLU A 50 -6.38 -7.92 1.10
N TYR A 51 -5.99 -6.70 1.41
CA TYR A 51 -6.03 -6.18 2.76
C TYR A 51 -7.46 -6.12 3.31
N PHE A 52 -8.36 -5.54 2.52
CA PHE A 52 -9.77 -5.42 2.93
C PHE A 52 -10.51 -6.75 2.87
N ALA A 53 -10.11 -7.65 1.98
CA ALA A 53 -10.70 -8.98 1.92
C ALA A 53 -10.43 -9.78 3.20
N GLU A 54 -9.24 -9.63 3.77
CA GLU A 54 -8.91 -10.30 5.03
C GLU A 54 -9.71 -9.76 6.21
N GLU A 55 -9.99 -8.46 6.21
CA GLU A 55 -10.75 -7.85 7.29
C GLU A 55 -12.22 -8.26 7.30
N GLU A 56 -12.75 -8.67 6.17
CA GLU A 56 -14.15 -9.06 6.03
C GLU A 56 -14.45 -10.46 6.54
N LYS A 57 -13.47 -11.19 6.97
CA LYS A 57 -13.69 -12.52 7.51
C LYS A 57 -14.21 -12.49 8.96
#